data_f8c88eb1f4ac0d29e07f0576ee3e81e5
#
_entry.id   f8c88eb1f4ac0d29e07f0576ee3e81e5
#
_cell.length_a   1.000
_cell.length_b   1.000
_cell.length_c   1.000
_cell.angle_alpha   90.00
_cell.angle_beta   90.00
_cell.angle_gamma   90.00
#
_symmetry.space_group_name_H-M   'P 1'
#
loop_
_entity.id
_entity.type
_entity.pdbx_description
1 polymer ?
#
loop_
_entity_poly.entity_id
_entity_poly.type
_entity_poly.pdbx_seq_one_letter_code
_entity_poly.pdbx_strand_id
1 'polypeptide(L)'
;MMYGKEMMGIHTAAYKAVTDCDIDTRRAMLHNVILSGGNSMFPGMKERLEKELRALAPPKLDVKVIANPERRWVVFIGASIVAQLSSFPDMLVLKKEYDEVGADIVHRKCF
;
A
#
# COMPACT_ATOMS: atom_id res chain seq x y z
N MET A 1 14.48 -24.09 11.34
CA MET A 1 15.31 -22.93 11.24
C MET A 1 14.51 -21.67 11.45
N MET A 2 14.70 -20.90 12.26
CA MET A 2 14.58 -19.95 12.64
C MET A 2 13.97 -19.26 12.88
N TYR A 3 13.64 -18.82 13.17
CA TYR A 3 13.47 -17.47 13.20
C TYR A 3 12.61 -17.06 14.34
N GLY A 4 13.03 -17.23 15.55
CA GLY A 4 12.57 -16.70 16.82
C GLY A 4 12.40 -15.19 16.91
N LYS A 5 11.76 -14.60 15.90
CA LYS A 5 11.16 -13.27 16.05
C LYS A 5 9.65 -13.46 16.00
N GLU A 6 8.98 -13.17 17.09
CA GLU A 6 7.54 -13.02 17.09
C GLU A 6 7.19 -11.90 16.09
N MET A 7 6.80 -12.31 14.90
CA MET A 7 6.37 -11.37 13.86
C MET A 7 4.87 -11.18 13.98
N MET A 8 4.46 -9.94 13.96
CA MET A 8 3.06 -9.57 13.92
C MET A 8 2.38 -10.12 12.66
N GLY A 9 1.21 -10.71 12.81
CA GLY A 9 0.41 -11.14 11.67
C GLY A 9 0.05 -9.98 10.75
N ILE A 10 -0.12 -10.25 9.46
CA ILE A 10 -0.40 -9.23 8.44
C ILE A 10 -1.64 -8.38 8.78
N HIS A 11 -2.70 -8.99 9.33
CA HIS A 11 -3.91 -8.28 9.75
C HIS A 11 -3.65 -7.33 10.91
N THR A 12 -2.86 -7.77 11.89
CA THR A 12 -2.49 -6.94 13.04
C THR A 12 -1.58 -5.78 12.61
N ALA A 13 -0.62 -6.05 11.73
CA ALA A 13 0.25 -5.02 11.18
C ALA A 13 -0.52 -3.97 10.37
N ALA A 14 -1.45 -4.42 9.52
CA ALA A 14 -2.30 -3.52 8.74
C ALA A 14 -3.20 -2.67 9.64
N TYR A 15 -3.84 -3.29 10.64
CA TYR A 15 -4.68 -2.56 11.58
C TYR A 15 -3.89 -1.54 12.41
N LYS A 16 -2.69 -1.92 12.87
CA LYS A 16 -1.80 -1.01 13.57
C LYS A 16 -1.41 0.18 12.70
N ALA A 17 -1.02 -0.06 11.46
CA ALA A 17 -0.68 1.02 10.52
C ALA A 17 -1.84 2.01 10.33
N VAL A 18 -3.08 1.52 10.26
CA VAL A 18 -4.27 2.38 10.19
C VAL A 18 -4.48 3.16 11.48
N THR A 19 -4.31 2.53 12.65
CA THR A 19 -4.51 3.19 13.94
C THR A 19 -3.42 4.20 14.29
N ASP A 20 -2.24 4.07 13.70
CA ASP A 20 -1.16 5.04 13.84
C ASP A 20 -1.38 6.31 12.98
N CYS A 21 -2.36 6.28 12.07
CA CYS A 21 -2.77 7.44 11.27
C CYS A 21 -3.85 8.27 11.97
N ASP A 22 -4.09 9.48 11.44
CA ASP A 22 -5.13 10.37 11.94
C ASP A 22 -6.50 9.71 11.94
N ILE A 23 -7.29 9.98 12.97
CA ILE A 23 -8.59 9.36 13.19
C ILE A 23 -9.54 9.56 12.00
N ASP A 24 -9.49 10.72 11.36
CA ASP A 24 -10.36 11.08 10.23
C ASP A 24 -10.09 10.24 8.98
N THR A 25 -8.87 9.69 8.83
CA THR A 25 -8.46 8.90 7.67
C THR A 25 -8.72 7.42 7.84
N ARG A 26 -8.86 6.92 9.07
CA ARG A 26 -8.97 5.48 9.39
C ARG A 26 -10.11 4.79 8.68
N ARG A 27 -11.28 5.45 8.61
CA ARG A 27 -12.47 4.92 7.92
C ARG A 27 -12.18 4.68 6.43
N ALA A 28 -11.58 5.66 5.76
CA ALA A 28 -11.23 5.56 4.35
C ALA A 28 -10.19 4.47 4.10
N MET A 29 -9.20 4.34 4.97
CA MET A 29 -8.15 3.32 4.87
C MET A 29 -8.70 1.91 5.04
N LEU A 30 -9.55 1.66 6.05
CA LEU A 30 -10.16 0.34 6.27
C LEU A 30 -11.10 -0.06 5.15
N HIS A 31 -11.74 0.91 4.49
CA HIS A 31 -12.60 0.65 3.34
C HIS A 31 -11.83 0.43 2.03
N ASN A 32 -10.52 0.70 2.01
CA ASN A 32 -9.68 0.61 0.82
C ASN A 32 -8.39 -0.19 1.09
N VAL A 33 -8.50 -1.35 1.69
CA VAL A 33 -7.35 -2.25 1.89
C VAL A 33 -7.08 -3.01 0.59
N ILE A 34 -5.95 -2.74 -0.04
CA ILE A 34 -5.61 -3.32 -1.34
C ILE A 34 -4.57 -4.42 -1.19
N LEU A 35 -4.87 -5.61 -1.69
CA LEU A 35 -3.91 -6.69 -1.81
C LEU A 35 -3.13 -6.57 -3.12
N SER A 36 -1.81 -6.67 -3.02
CA SER A 36 -0.88 -6.58 -4.15
C SER A 36 0.29 -7.55 -3.98
N GLY A 37 0.88 -7.94 -5.09
CA GLY A 37 2.04 -8.81 -5.12
C GLY A 37 1.73 -10.30 -5.18
N GLY A 38 2.74 -11.09 -5.56
CA GLY A 38 2.62 -12.54 -5.77
C GLY A 38 2.15 -13.30 -4.54
N ASN A 39 2.62 -12.93 -3.35
CA ASN A 39 2.22 -13.57 -2.10
C ASN A 39 0.74 -13.34 -1.72
N SER A 40 0.09 -12.37 -2.32
CA SER A 40 -1.33 -12.13 -2.10
C SER A 40 -2.25 -13.06 -2.91
N MET A 41 -1.67 -13.87 -3.80
CA MET A 41 -2.42 -14.75 -4.73
C MET A 41 -2.96 -16.02 -4.07
N PHE A 42 -2.61 -16.32 -2.83
CA PHE A 42 -3.14 -17.49 -2.13
C PHE A 42 -4.68 -17.49 -2.12
N PRO A 43 -5.31 -18.64 -2.41
CA PRO A 43 -6.77 -18.79 -2.31
C PRO A 43 -7.25 -18.46 -0.89
N GLY A 44 -8.33 -17.70 -0.79
CA GLY A 44 -8.91 -17.31 0.50
C GLY A 44 -8.16 -16.19 1.24
N MET A 45 -7.09 -15.65 0.67
CA MET A 45 -6.30 -14.59 1.30
C MET A 45 -7.14 -13.33 1.57
N LYS A 46 -7.94 -12.92 0.59
CA LYS A 46 -8.85 -11.77 0.71
C LYS A 46 -9.86 -11.97 1.84
N GLU A 47 -10.57 -13.06 1.78
CA GLU A 47 -11.65 -13.40 2.73
C GLU A 47 -11.13 -13.52 4.15
N ARG A 48 -9.96 -14.15 4.31
CA ARG A 48 -9.33 -14.30 5.60
C ARG A 48 -8.87 -12.95 6.15
N LEU A 49 -8.20 -12.14 5.35
CA LEU A 49 -7.73 -10.82 5.79
C LEU A 49 -8.90 -9.91 6.16
N GLU A 50 -9.95 -9.89 5.36
CA GLU A 50 -11.15 -9.10 5.62
C GLU A 50 -11.84 -9.52 6.92
N LYS A 51 -11.97 -10.82 7.15
CA LYS A 51 -12.53 -11.38 8.40
C LYS A 51 -11.72 -10.94 9.63
N GLU A 52 -10.41 -11.08 9.57
CA GLU A 52 -9.54 -10.76 10.70
C GLU A 52 -9.49 -9.24 10.96
N LEU A 53 -9.49 -8.42 9.93
CA LEU A 53 -9.55 -6.96 10.07
C LEU A 53 -10.89 -6.50 10.65
N ARG A 54 -12.01 -7.12 10.25
CA ARG A 54 -13.33 -6.84 10.83
C ARG A 54 -13.39 -7.20 12.31
N ALA A 55 -12.71 -8.24 12.72
CA ALA A 55 -12.64 -8.63 14.15
C ALA A 55 -11.86 -7.62 15.00
N LEU A 56 -10.88 -6.94 14.43
CA LEU A 56 -10.08 -5.91 15.10
C LEU A 56 -10.74 -4.52 15.06
N ALA A 57 -11.44 -4.23 13.97
CA ALA A 57 -12.03 -2.91 13.75
C ALA A 57 -13.30 -2.70 14.60
N PRO A 58 -13.59 -1.45 15.01
CA PRO A 58 -14.86 -1.11 15.62
C PRO A 58 -16.05 -1.49 14.73
N PRO A 59 -17.17 -1.99 15.29
CA PRO A 59 -18.32 -2.47 14.51
C PRO A 59 -18.95 -1.45 13.56
N LYS A 60 -18.74 -0.17 13.84
CA LYS A 60 -19.26 0.94 13.02
C LYS A 60 -18.41 1.24 11.76
N LEU A 61 -17.22 0.66 11.69
CA LEU A 61 -16.33 0.86 10.54
C LEU A 61 -16.48 -0.30 9.57
N ASP A 62 -16.76 0.04 8.32
CA ASP A 62 -16.79 -0.93 7.25
C ASP A 62 -15.38 -1.25 6.76
N VAL A 63 -15.08 -2.54 6.71
CA VAL A 63 -13.79 -3.05 6.24
C VAL A 63 -13.98 -3.68 4.88
N LYS A 64 -13.23 -3.24 3.90
CA LYS A 64 -13.25 -3.79 2.54
C LYS A 64 -11.85 -4.09 2.05
N VAL A 65 -11.62 -5.34 1.70
CA VAL A 65 -10.37 -5.78 1.08
C VAL A 65 -10.57 -5.93 -0.44
N ILE A 66 -9.77 -5.23 -1.19
CA ILE A 66 -9.78 -5.22 -2.65
C ILE A 66 -8.68 -6.15 -3.15
N ALA A 67 -9.05 -7.18 -3.89
CA ALA A 67 -8.13 -8.14 -4.47
C ALA A 67 -8.39 -8.28 -5.97
N ASN A 68 -7.72 -7.46 -6.77
CA ASN A 68 -7.80 -7.54 -8.22
C ASN A 68 -7.27 -8.92 -8.68
N PRO A 69 -7.88 -9.59 -9.67
CA PRO A 69 -7.35 -10.83 -10.24
C PRO A 69 -5.90 -10.69 -10.74
N GLU A 70 -5.54 -9.53 -11.24
CA GLU A 70 -4.18 -9.21 -11.73
C GLU A 70 -3.26 -8.62 -10.65
N ARG A 71 -3.62 -8.72 -9.38
CA ARG A 71 -2.88 -8.09 -8.28
C ARG A 71 -1.42 -8.48 -8.16
N ARG A 72 -1.03 -9.59 -8.78
CA ARG A 72 0.37 -9.98 -8.90
C ARG A 72 1.21 -8.91 -9.60
N TRP A 73 0.61 -8.24 -10.59
CA TRP A 73 1.28 -7.29 -11.48
C TRP A 73 0.77 -5.86 -11.35
N VAL A 74 -0.18 -5.60 -10.45
CA VAL A 74 -0.89 -4.30 -10.37
C VAL A 74 0.05 -3.12 -10.16
N VAL A 75 1.15 -3.30 -9.44
CA VAL A 75 2.15 -2.24 -9.25
C VAL A 75 2.84 -1.90 -10.57
N PHE A 76 3.23 -2.90 -11.34
CA PHE A 76 3.84 -2.71 -12.66
C PHE A 76 2.85 -2.08 -13.65
N ILE A 77 1.60 -2.54 -13.64
CA ILE A 77 0.53 -1.98 -14.48
C ILE A 77 0.33 -0.51 -14.14
N GLY A 78 0.24 -0.17 -12.86
CA GLY A 78 0.10 1.21 -12.40
C GLY A 78 1.29 2.10 -12.81
N ALA A 79 2.51 1.62 -12.65
CA ALA A 79 3.71 2.30 -13.10
C ALA A 79 3.72 2.53 -14.62
N SER A 80 3.27 1.53 -15.39
CA SER A 80 3.14 1.62 -16.84
C SER A 80 2.14 2.69 -17.27
N ILE A 81 0.99 2.79 -16.57
CA ILE A 81 -0.01 3.83 -16.82
C ILE A 81 0.55 5.21 -16.51
N VAL A 82 1.20 5.39 -15.37
CA VAL A 82 1.81 6.67 -14.98
C VAL A 82 2.89 7.09 -15.98
N ALA A 83 3.70 6.14 -16.46
CA ALA A 83 4.75 6.43 -17.46
C ALA A 83 4.20 6.92 -18.82
N GLN A 84 2.93 6.66 -19.11
CA GLN A 84 2.27 7.12 -20.35
C GLN A 84 1.62 8.50 -20.23
N LEU A 85 1.52 9.05 -19.02
CA LEU A 85 0.96 10.38 -18.82
C LEU A 85 1.85 11.45 -19.47
N SER A 86 1.23 12.44 -20.09
CA SER A 86 1.96 13.58 -20.68
C SER A 86 2.76 14.38 -19.65
N SER A 87 2.33 14.36 -18.39
CA SER A 87 3.00 14.99 -17.26
C SER A 87 4.15 14.17 -16.67
N PHE A 88 4.35 12.91 -17.11
CA PHE A 88 5.38 12.04 -16.56
C PHE A 88 6.79 12.62 -16.62
N PRO A 89 7.23 13.27 -17.73
CA PRO A 89 8.56 13.90 -17.79
C PRO A 89 8.81 14.90 -16.64
N ASP A 90 7.77 15.61 -16.20
CA ASP A 90 7.87 16.60 -15.11
C ASP A 90 8.05 15.95 -13.73
N MET A 91 7.68 14.68 -13.60
CA MET A 91 7.85 13.88 -12.38
C MET A 91 9.26 13.31 -12.24
N LEU A 92 10.04 13.28 -13.31
CA LEU A 92 11.38 12.70 -13.30
C LEU A 92 12.38 13.63 -12.63
N VAL A 93 13.28 13.06 -11.84
CA VAL A 93 14.45 13.77 -11.36
C VAL A 93 15.52 13.69 -12.44
N LEU A 94 15.81 14.82 -13.07
CA LEU A 94 16.84 14.90 -14.09
C LEU A 94 18.24 14.94 -13.45
N LYS A 95 19.24 14.43 -14.16
CA LYS A 95 20.62 14.46 -13.68
C LYS A 95 21.07 15.87 -13.31
N LYS A 96 20.73 16.85 -14.14
CA LYS A 96 21.05 18.26 -13.89
C LYS A 96 20.46 18.76 -12.57
N GLU A 97 19.19 18.46 -12.30
CA GLU A 97 18.52 18.87 -11.06
C GLU A 97 19.17 18.21 -9.83
N TYR A 98 19.56 16.93 -9.97
CA TYR A 98 20.27 16.24 -8.90
C TYR A 98 21.67 16.83 -8.66
N ASP A 99 22.39 17.18 -9.71
CA ASP A 99 23.72 17.79 -9.60
C ASP A 99 23.65 19.20 -8.94
N GLU A 100 22.55 19.92 -9.14
CA GLU A 100 22.35 21.27 -8.55
C GLU A 100 21.84 21.23 -7.10
N VAL A 101 20.93 20.32 -6.78
CA VAL A 101 20.21 20.29 -5.49
C VAL A 101 20.68 19.17 -4.59
N GLY A 102 21.25 18.11 -5.16
CA GLY A 102 21.62 16.89 -4.42
C GLY A 102 20.43 16.00 -4.07
N ALA A 103 20.60 15.14 -3.08
CA ALA A 103 19.59 14.18 -2.66
C ALA A 103 18.28 14.82 -2.17
N ASP A 104 18.32 16.05 -1.72
CA ASP A 104 17.13 16.79 -1.23
C ASP A 104 16.08 17.05 -2.31
N ILE A 105 16.40 16.85 -3.59
CA ILE A 105 15.44 16.91 -4.70
C ILE A 105 14.27 15.96 -4.50
N VAL A 106 14.45 14.85 -3.78
CA VAL A 106 13.41 13.89 -3.46
C VAL A 106 12.22 14.54 -2.75
N HIS A 107 12.48 15.49 -1.85
CA HIS A 107 11.44 16.19 -1.09
C HIS A 107 10.63 17.19 -1.93
N ARG A 108 11.11 17.52 -3.12
CA ARG A 108 10.42 18.41 -4.05
C ARG A 108 9.64 17.68 -5.14
N LYS A 109 10.15 16.53 -5.58
CA LYS A 109 9.59 15.80 -6.74
C LYS A 109 8.97 14.45 -6.41
N CYS A 110 9.34 13.84 -5.28
CA CYS A 110 8.78 12.56 -4.85
C CYS A 110 7.86 12.77 -3.65
N PHE A 111 6.76 12.08 -3.65
CA PHE A 111 5.82 12.07 -2.52
C PHE A 111 5.77 10.73 -1.84
#